data_f909496f60291946c35f4a0b81296b46
#
_entry.id   f909496f60291946c35f4a0b81296b46
#
_cell.length_a   1.000
_cell.length_b   1.000
_cell.length_c   1.000
_cell.angle_alpha   90.00
_cell.angle_beta   90.00
_cell.angle_gamma   90.00
#
_symmetry.space_group_name_H-M   'P 1'
#
loop_
_entity.id
_entity.type
_entity.pdbx_description
1 polymer ?
#
loop_
_entity_poly.entity_id
_entity_poly.type
_entity_poly.pdbx_seq_one_letter_code
_entity_poly.pdbx_strand_id
1 'polypeptide(L)'
;AVNHVKTLRKDSRNEQLIRFTNHMNKMVVGQPQAIDKLTDSFSRLIAGVHDPERPLLTMMFMGPTGVGKTETVRALAETIFGNRRAFTRINCQEYSAHYNISKLLGSPPGYVGGEIRPLLAQENIDRHHRKAIENQTGLITEPGSKLSRLFPPESERNLSIILFDEIEKAHPKLWNLLLGVLEDGTVVLGNNEEVDFRQSIIILTTNVGSEAMGQHLAQNNIGFATGQTAEALDKDLEDAAMREAKKVFPYEFLNRFDDIVTFHTLKDAHLYEILDILLTQIHHRSLRCSEPFLLEVTPKAKAWLVEEGTDRQYGARPLRRLVEKELVTRISHLICSDQIRKGDLITVDIKKGDLTFQKETGGADWDELEALGPFGQEKWAGSDLGVKDDGGEKEQVKEEVANVLAATGVFQD
;
A
#
# COMPACT_ATOMS: atom_id res chain seq x y z
N ALA A 1 27.37 38.54 20.74
CA ALA A 1 26.25 37.65 20.37
C ALA A 1 26.17 36.52 21.40
N VAL A 2 25.07 36.47 22.18
CA VAL A 2 24.84 35.39 23.16
C VAL A 2 24.38 34.15 22.39
N ASN A 3 25.20 33.13 22.34
CA ASN A 3 24.84 31.84 21.75
C ASN A 3 23.79 31.16 22.67
N HIS A 4 22.52 31.24 22.29
CA HIS A 4 21.46 30.46 22.96
C HIS A 4 21.58 29.01 22.54
N VAL A 5 22.16 28.16 23.38
CA VAL A 5 22.16 26.70 23.19
C VAL A 5 20.79 26.19 23.60
N LYS A 6 20.06 25.61 22.61
CA LYS A 6 18.74 24.99 22.83
C LYS A 6 18.85 23.49 22.65
N THR A 7 18.41 22.72 23.63
CA THR A 7 18.30 21.27 23.51
C THR A 7 17.14 20.92 22.55
N LEU A 8 17.43 20.15 21.50
CA LEU A 8 16.43 19.74 20.50
C LEU A 8 15.70 18.46 20.96
N ARG A 9 14.43 18.36 20.60
CA ARG A 9 13.63 17.14 20.86
C ARG A 9 13.86 16.14 19.72
N LYS A 10 14.34 14.94 20.04
CA LYS A 10 14.68 13.89 19.06
C LYS A 10 13.44 13.33 18.34
N ASP A 11 12.30 13.29 19.03
CA ASP A 11 11.09 12.57 18.58
C ASP A 11 10.02 13.49 17.98
N SER A 12 10.38 14.74 17.64
CA SER A 12 9.41 15.66 17.05
C SER A 12 9.20 15.35 15.57
N ARG A 13 8.03 14.78 15.23
CA ARG A 13 7.58 14.64 13.85
C ARG A 13 6.97 15.95 13.36
N ASN A 14 7.27 16.36 12.13
CA ASN A 14 6.64 17.51 11.51
C ASN A 14 5.24 17.13 10.98
N GLU A 15 4.43 18.14 10.66
CA GLU A 15 3.05 17.94 10.17
C GLU A 15 2.98 17.05 8.92
N GLN A 16 3.93 17.17 8.01
CA GLN A 16 3.99 16.34 6.80
C GLN A 16 4.20 14.84 7.12
N LEU A 17 5.08 14.55 8.09
CA LEU A 17 5.30 13.17 8.53
C LEU A 17 4.08 12.61 9.27
N ILE A 18 3.40 13.43 10.06
CA ILE A 18 2.16 13.04 10.76
C ILE A 18 1.08 12.70 9.72
N ARG A 19 0.89 13.55 8.71
CA ARG A 19 -0.05 13.30 7.61
C ARG A 19 0.31 12.02 6.84
N PHE A 20 1.59 11.84 6.52
CA PHE A 20 2.10 10.64 5.88
C PHE A 20 1.76 9.38 6.70
N THR A 21 2.11 9.38 7.99
CA THR A 21 1.85 8.23 8.88
C THR A 21 0.35 7.94 9.00
N ASN A 22 -0.48 8.97 9.17
CA ASN A 22 -1.93 8.83 9.26
C ASN A 22 -2.53 8.26 7.96
N HIS A 23 -2.06 8.71 6.80
CA HIS A 23 -2.51 8.19 5.52
C HIS A 23 -2.11 6.70 5.35
N MET A 24 -0.85 6.36 5.67
CA MET A 24 -0.38 4.99 5.62
C MET A 24 -1.17 4.06 6.55
N ASN A 25 -1.48 4.50 7.79
CA ASN A 25 -2.27 3.74 8.76
C ASN A 25 -3.72 3.51 8.30
N LYS A 26 -4.34 4.46 7.58
CA LYS A 26 -5.67 4.26 6.98
C LYS A 26 -5.68 3.21 5.87
N MET A 27 -4.56 3.04 5.15
CA MET A 27 -4.48 2.17 3.99
C MET A 27 -3.93 0.78 4.32
N VAL A 28 -3.11 0.66 5.35
CA VAL A 28 -2.38 -0.57 5.72
C VAL A 28 -2.76 -0.96 7.14
N VAL A 29 -3.65 -1.92 7.23
CA VAL A 29 -4.22 -2.39 8.51
C VAL A 29 -3.30 -3.39 9.19
N GLY A 30 -3.16 -3.28 10.52
CA GLY A 30 -2.52 -4.27 11.37
C GLY A 30 -1.00 -4.33 11.30
N GLN A 31 -0.32 -3.29 10.76
CA GLN A 31 1.13 -3.25 10.59
C GLN A 31 1.76 -1.95 11.13
N PRO A 32 1.46 -1.51 12.37
CA PRO A 32 1.92 -0.22 12.87
C PRO A 32 3.45 -0.10 12.89
N GLN A 33 4.16 -1.15 13.28
CA GLN A 33 5.63 -1.16 13.33
C GLN A 33 6.26 -1.01 11.94
N ALA A 34 5.68 -1.66 10.92
CA ALA A 34 6.13 -1.52 9.55
C ALA A 34 5.94 -0.08 9.05
N ILE A 35 4.83 0.54 9.41
CA ILE A 35 4.54 1.94 9.05
C ILE A 35 5.47 2.90 9.79
N ASP A 36 5.77 2.66 11.07
CA ASP A 36 6.71 3.49 11.83
C ASP A 36 8.12 3.43 11.24
N LYS A 37 8.65 2.24 10.96
CA LYS A 37 9.96 2.07 10.28
C LYS A 37 9.98 2.77 8.92
N LEU A 38 8.90 2.63 8.14
CA LEU A 38 8.77 3.32 6.85
C LEU A 38 8.71 4.84 7.01
N THR A 39 8.01 5.33 8.03
CA THR A 39 7.92 6.77 8.33
C THR A 39 9.29 7.34 8.71
N ASP A 40 10.07 6.63 9.51
CA ASP A 40 11.42 7.05 9.90
C ASP A 40 12.37 7.08 8.70
N SER A 41 12.27 6.07 7.81
CA SER A 41 13.04 6.03 6.57
C SER A 41 12.61 7.14 5.60
N PHE A 42 11.31 7.40 5.48
CA PHE A 42 10.78 8.51 4.71
C PHE A 42 11.21 9.86 5.28
N SER A 43 11.36 9.98 6.62
CA SER A 43 11.87 11.21 7.24
C SER A 43 13.30 11.51 6.82
N ARG A 44 14.17 10.48 6.71
CA ARG A 44 15.55 10.61 6.22
C ARG A 44 15.58 11.08 4.77
N LEU A 45 14.69 10.52 3.94
CA LEU A 45 14.55 10.90 2.54
C LEU A 45 14.18 12.37 2.40
N ILE A 46 13.11 12.83 3.05
CA ILE A 46 12.64 14.23 2.93
C ILE A 46 13.56 15.25 3.63
N ALA A 47 14.42 14.79 4.54
CA ALA A 47 15.46 15.62 5.14
C ALA A 47 16.64 15.87 4.19
N GLY A 48 16.76 15.05 3.11
CA GLY A 48 17.87 15.13 2.16
C GLY A 48 19.21 14.65 2.76
N VAL A 49 19.17 13.89 3.86
CA VAL A 49 20.36 13.35 4.55
C VAL A 49 20.50 11.88 4.15
N HIS A 50 20.77 11.62 2.88
CA HIS A 50 21.03 10.30 2.31
C HIS A 50 22.37 10.30 1.58
N ASP A 51 22.94 9.12 1.39
CA ASP A 51 24.14 8.94 0.59
C ASP A 51 23.79 9.19 -0.90
N PRO A 52 24.44 10.16 -1.57
CA PRO A 52 24.13 10.49 -2.96
C PRO A 52 24.51 9.41 -3.96
N GLU A 53 25.37 8.46 -3.60
CA GLU A 53 25.83 7.37 -4.48
C GLU A 53 24.90 6.16 -4.43
N ARG A 54 23.97 6.10 -3.46
CA ARG A 54 23.05 5.00 -3.23
C ARG A 54 21.60 5.37 -3.56
N PRO A 55 20.71 4.38 -3.77
CA PRO A 55 19.27 4.65 -3.83
C PRO A 55 18.78 5.42 -2.60
N LEU A 56 17.75 6.25 -2.76
CA LEU A 56 17.19 7.09 -1.69
C LEU A 56 16.71 6.29 -0.49
N LEU A 57 16.18 5.09 -0.74
CA LEU A 57 15.65 4.22 0.29
C LEU A 57 15.63 2.78 -0.22
N THR A 58 16.17 1.88 0.57
CA THR A 58 16.21 0.44 0.27
C THR A 58 15.61 -0.34 1.42
N MET A 59 14.51 -1.06 1.18
CA MET A 59 13.80 -1.83 2.22
C MET A 59 13.51 -3.25 1.79
N MET A 60 13.58 -4.18 2.75
CA MET A 60 13.11 -5.54 2.57
C MET A 60 11.90 -5.79 3.48
N PHE A 61 10.76 -6.19 2.90
CA PHE A 61 9.55 -6.55 3.62
C PHE A 61 9.44 -8.06 3.73
N MET A 62 9.54 -8.58 4.95
CA MET A 62 9.46 -10.01 5.25
C MET A 62 8.13 -10.35 5.94
N GLY A 63 7.60 -11.53 5.74
CA GLY A 63 6.42 -12.02 6.45
C GLY A 63 5.47 -12.84 5.57
N PRO A 64 4.38 -13.37 6.15
CA PRO A 64 3.43 -14.23 5.48
C PRO A 64 2.78 -13.60 4.24
N THR A 65 2.15 -14.42 3.42
CA THR A 65 1.36 -13.92 2.28
C THR A 65 0.09 -13.25 2.77
N GLY A 66 -0.36 -12.19 2.07
CA GLY A 66 -1.64 -11.54 2.35
C GLY A 66 -1.70 -10.65 3.58
N VAL A 67 -0.55 -10.32 4.21
CA VAL A 67 -0.48 -9.46 5.41
C VAL A 67 -0.31 -7.96 5.10
N GLY A 68 -0.22 -7.58 3.82
CA GLY A 68 -0.17 -6.16 3.44
C GLY A 68 1.15 -5.68 2.83
N LYS A 69 2.20 -6.51 2.63
CA LYS A 69 3.49 -6.08 2.07
C LYS A 69 3.35 -5.26 0.76
N THR A 70 2.71 -5.83 -0.25
CA THR A 70 2.48 -5.14 -1.53
C THR A 70 1.48 -3.99 -1.40
N GLU A 71 0.55 -4.07 -0.45
CA GLU A 71 -0.41 -3.00 -0.17
C GLU A 71 0.28 -1.76 0.41
N THR A 72 1.29 -1.95 1.26
CA THR A 72 2.14 -0.87 1.77
C THR A 72 2.84 -0.11 0.64
N VAL A 73 3.34 -0.82 -0.38
CA VAL A 73 3.94 -0.17 -1.56
C VAL A 73 2.90 0.61 -2.36
N ARG A 74 1.67 0.09 -2.49
CA ARG A 74 0.57 0.81 -3.14
C ARG A 74 0.17 2.06 -2.38
N ALA A 75 0.07 1.98 -1.06
CA ALA A 75 -0.22 3.12 -0.21
C ALA A 75 0.88 4.19 -0.30
N LEU A 76 2.15 3.77 -0.33
CA LEU A 76 3.29 4.66 -0.53
C LEU A 76 3.22 5.38 -1.89
N ALA A 77 2.94 4.63 -2.97
CA ALA A 77 2.81 5.18 -4.31
C ALA A 77 1.63 6.17 -4.42
N GLU A 78 0.50 5.85 -3.78
CA GLU A 78 -0.65 6.74 -3.70
C GLU A 78 -0.32 8.03 -2.96
N THR A 79 0.37 7.92 -1.83
CA THR A 79 0.79 9.08 -1.02
C THR A 79 1.75 9.98 -1.80
N ILE A 80 2.76 9.41 -2.46
CA ILE A 80 3.80 10.17 -3.15
C ILE A 80 3.31 10.73 -4.49
N PHE A 81 2.64 9.90 -5.31
CA PHE A 81 2.28 10.22 -6.69
C PHE A 81 0.77 10.42 -6.91
N GLY A 82 -0.07 10.24 -5.89
CA GLY A 82 -1.53 10.30 -6.02
C GLY A 82 -2.15 9.13 -6.79
N ASN A 83 -1.41 8.05 -7.02
CA ASN A 83 -1.88 6.88 -7.76
C ASN A 83 -1.31 5.58 -7.19
N ARG A 84 -2.17 4.66 -6.76
CA ARG A 84 -1.82 3.35 -6.17
C ARG A 84 -1.01 2.42 -7.10
N ARG A 85 -1.01 2.70 -8.40
CA ARG A 85 -0.28 1.92 -9.41
C ARG A 85 1.00 2.61 -9.89
N ALA A 86 1.37 3.73 -9.27
CA ALA A 86 2.52 4.53 -9.67
C ALA A 86 3.85 3.95 -9.15
N PHE A 87 4.13 2.69 -9.44
CA PHE A 87 5.40 2.04 -9.15
C PHE A 87 5.71 0.97 -10.21
N THR A 88 6.98 0.69 -10.40
CA THR A 88 7.45 -0.38 -11.29
C THR A 88 7.50 -1.68 -10.50
N ARG A 89 6.66 -2.65 -10.87
CA ARG A 89 6.61 -3.97 -10.23
C ARG A 89 7.35 -5.01 -11.06
N ILE A 90 8.25 -5.73 -10.41
CA ILE A 90 9.01 -6.85 -10.96
C ILE A 90 8.60 -8.09 -10.17
N ASN A 91 7.87 -9.01 -10.82
CA ASN A 91 7.51 -10.29 -10.23
C ASN A 91 8.70 -11.24 -10.35
N CYS A 92 9.39 -11.47 -9.25
CA CYS A 92 10.64 -12.24 -9.24
C CYS A 92 10.45 -13.72 -9.60
N GLN A 93 9.25 -14.26 -9.50
CA GLN A 93 8.93 -15.62 -9.95
C GLN A 93 9.16 -15.79 -11.47
N GLU A 94 8.98 -14.75 -12.26
CA GLU A 94 9.21 -14.77 -13.71
C GLU A 94 10.72 -14.87 -14.05
N TYR A 95 11.58 -14.55 -13.08
CA TYR A 95 13.06 -14.52 -13.21
C TYR A 95 13.73 -15.66 -12.43
N SER A 96 13.03 -16.76 -12.22
CA SER A 96 13.55 -17.97 -11.58
C SER A 96 14.60 -18.68 -12.44
N ALA A 97 14.55 -18.54 -13.77
CA ALA A 97 15.54 -19.07 -14.70
C ALA A 97 16.52 -17.99 -15.15
N HIS A 98 17.80 -18.37 -15.27
CA HIS A 98 18.87 -17.46 -15.65
C HIS A 98 18.62 -16.66 -16.95
N TYR A 99 18.08 -17.32 -17.98
CA TYR A 99 17.82 -16.69 -19.28
C TYR A 99 16.72 -15.63 -19.24
N ASN A 100 15.84 -15.64 -18.23
CA ASN A 100 14.80 -14.64 -18.09
C ASN A 100 15.34 -13.29 -17.58
N ILE A 101 16.52 -13.27 -16.95
CA ILE A 101 17.14 -12.02 -16.46
C ILE A 101 17.44 -11.06 -17.61
N SER A 102 17.73 -11.59 -18.80
CA SER A 102 17.90 -10.78 -20.01
C SER A 102 16.68 -9.93 -20.38
N LYS A 103 15.47 -10.34 -19.98
CA LYS A 103 14.25 -9.54 -20.16
C LYS A 103 14.23 -8.27 -19.31
N LEU A 104 14.90 -8.29 -18.15
CA LEU A 104 15.05 -7.10 -17.29
C LEU A 104 16.07 -6.13 -17.86
N LEU A 105 17.20 -6.66 -18.34
CA LEU A 105 18.35 -5.88 -18.76
C LEU A 105 18.38 -5.59 -20.28
N GLY A 106 17.56 -6.31 -21.06
CA GLY A 106 17.65 -6.31 -22.52
C GLY A 106 18.72 -7.26 -23.05
N SER A 107 18.68 -7.48 -24.36
CA SER A 107 19.67 -8.27 -25.09
C SER A 107 20.78 -7.37 -25.66
N PRO A 108 22.02 -7.87 -25.79
CA PRO A 108 23.08 -7.13 -26.47
C PRO A 108 22.69 -6.76 -27.90
N PRO A 109 23.24 -5.67 -28.45
CA PRO A 109 22.97 -5.29 -29.83
C PRO A 109 23.32 -6.42 -30.81
N GLY A 110 22.44 -6.66 -31.79
CA GLY A 110 22.61 -7.71 -32.80
C GLY A 110 22.04 -9.09 -32.44
N TYR A 111 21.53 -9.27 -31.24
CA TYR A 111 20.79 -10.49 -30.86
C TYR A 111 19.29 -10.34 -31.11
N VAL A 112 18.60 -11.47 -31.35
CA VAL A 112 17.13 -11.50 -31.52
C VAL A 112 16.48 -10.95 -30.25
N GLY A 113 15.64 -9.92 -30.41
CA GLY A 113 14.99 -9.22 -29.29
C GLY A 113 15.73 -7.99 -28.77
N GLY A 114 16.85 -7.57 -29.38
CA GLY A 114 17.58 -6.34 -29.03
C GLY A 114 16.77 -5.04 -29.22
N GLU A 115 15.66 -5.09 -29.97
CA GLU A 115 14.75 -3.96 -30.16
C GLU A 115 13.72 -3.83 -29.01
N ILE A 116 13.58 -4.85 -28.16
CA ILE A 116 12.64 -4.83 -27.04
C ILE A 116 13.26 -3.99 -25.92
N ARG A 117 12.60 -2.89 -25.58
CA ARG A 117 13.03 -2.02 -24.49
C ARG A 117 13.04 -2.80 -23.16
N PRO A 118 14.16 -2.80 -22.40
CA PRO A 118 14.24 -3.46 -21.11
C PRO A 118 13.24 -2.91 -20.09
N LEU A 119 12.77 -3.76 -19.18
CA LEU A 119 11.86 -3.32 -18.12
C LEU A 119 12.51 -2.29 -17.20
N LEU A 120 13.80 -2.42 -16.94
CA LEU A 120 14.59 -1.50 -16.10
C LEU A 120 15.15 -0.28 -16.88
N ALA A 121 14.69 -0.02 -18.11
CA ALA A 121 15.10 1.20 -18.81
C ALA A 121 14.66 2.46 -18.04
N GLN A 122 15.51 3.51 -18.05
CA GLN A 122 15.29 4.75 -17.29
C GLN A 122 13.90 5.35 -17.49
N GLU A 123 13.41 5.38 -18.72
CA GLU A 123 12.08 5.93 -19.04
C GLU A 123 10.93 5.15 -18.37
N ASN A 124 11.07 3.82 -18.22
CA ASN A 124 10.08 2.99 -17.54
C ASN A 124 10.06 3.24 -16.04
N ILE A 125 11.23 3.51 -15.46
CA ILE A 125 11.40 3.80 -14.05
C ILE A 125 10.81 5.19 -13.73
N ASP A 126 11.12 6.19 -14.54
CA ASP A 126 10.76 7.59 -14.33
C ASP A 126 9.31 7.94 -14.70
N ARG A 127 8.63 7.08 -15.45
CA ARG A 127 7.30 7.36 -16.05
C ARG A 127 6.24 7.83 -15.04
N HIS A 128 6.30 7.33 -13.82
CA HIS A 128 5.30 7.62 -12.81
C HIS A 128 5.47 9.00 -12.20
N HIS A 129 6.72 9.42 -12.00
CA HIS A 129 7.04 10.78 -11.58
C HIS A 129 6.53 11.79 -12.60
N ARG A 130 6.90 11.62 -13.88
CA ARG A 130 6.49 12.53 -14.97
C ARG A 130 4.97 12.65 -15.05
N LYS A 131 4.24 11.52 -14.97
CA LYS A 131 2.77 11.54 -14.94
C LYS A 131 2.19 12.25 -13.71
N ALA A 132 2.81 12.13 -12.54
CA ALA A 132 2.36 12.82 -11.33
C ALA A 132 2.54 14.34 -11.48
N ILE A 133 3.67 14.79 -12.04
CA ILE A 133 3.92 16.21 -12.34
C ILE A 133 2.90 16.74 -13.37
N GLU A 134 2.68 16.02 -14.48
CA GLU A 134 1.70 16.39 -15.52
C GLU A 134 0.27 16.51 -14.95
N ASN A 135 -0.13 15.59 -14.08
CA ASN A 135 -1.47 15.56 -13.47
C ASN A 135 -1.58 16.38 -12.19
N GLN A 136 -0.49 16.93 -11.67
CA GLN A 136 -0.41 17.67 -10.41
C GLN A 136 -0.98 16.86 -9.22
N THR A 137 -0.52 15.61 -9.05
CA THR A 137 -1.03 14.68 -8.05
C THR A 137 0.04 14.24 -7.04
N GLY A 138 -0.38 13.97 -5.80
CA GLY A 138 0.45 13.43 -4.72
C GLY A 138 1.36 14.46 -4.04
N LEU A 139 2.05 14.01 -2.99
CA LEU A 139 2.99 14.81 -2.21
C LEU A 139 4.12 15.44 -3.04
N ILE A 140 4.47 14.79 -4.16
CA ILE A 140 5.56 15.23 -5.04
C ILE A 140 5.26 16.58 -5.68
N THR A 141 3.98 16.92 -5.87
CA THR A 141 3.53 18.16 -6.51
C THR A 141 2.91 19.14 -5.51
N GLU A 142 2.74 18.75 -4.23
CA GLU A 142 2.11 19.59 -3.22
C GLU A 142 2.98 20.83 -2.91
N PRO A 143 2.45 22.06 -3.09
CA PRO A 143 3.20 23.29 -2.82
C PRO A 143 3.66 23.35 -1.37
N GLY A 144 4.96 23.60 -1.17
CA GLY A 144 5.55 23.69 0.16
C GLY A 144 5.94 22.36 0.81
N SER A 145 5.62 21.22 0.20
CA SER A 145 6.11 19.93 0.67
C SER A 145 7.63 19.87 0.58
N LYS A 146 8.26 19.13 1.51
CA LYS A 146 9.71 18.92 1.43
C LYS A 146 10.08 18.07 0.22
N LEU A 147 9.18 17.14 -0.18
CA LEU A 147 9.38 16.28 -1.33
C LEU A 147 9.35 17.07 -2.63
N SER A 148 8.40 18.00 -2.80
CA SER A 148 8.36 18.88 -4.00
C SER A 148 9.56 19.82 -4.10
N ARG A 149 10.20 20.14 -2.98
CA ARG A 149 11.45 20.93 -2.98
C ARG A 149 12.66 20.10 -3.38
N LEU A 150 12.70 18.81 -3.05
CA LEU A 150 13.77 17.89 -3.46
C LEU A 150 13.67 17.52 -4.94
N PHE A 151 12.45 17.47 -5.46
CA PHE A 151 12.13 17.10 -6.85
C PHE A 151 11.27 18.19 -7.49
N PRO A 152 11.82 19.40 -7.74
CA PRO A 152 11.07 20.46 -8.38
C PRO A 152 10.74 20.08 -9.84
N PRO A 153 9.58 20.51 -10.38
CA PRO A 153 9.11 20.14 -11.72
C PRO A 153 10.11 20.42 -12.85
N GLU A 154 10.97 21.41 -12.68
CA GLU A 154 12.00 21.79 -13.64
C GLU A 154 13.28 20.95 -13.55
N SER A 155 13.36 20.05 -12.56
CA SER A 155 14.53 19.22 -12.33
C SER A 155 14.52 18.00 -13.26
N GLU A 156 15.71 17.58 -13.71
CA GLU A 156 15.87 16.32 -14.42
C GLU A 156 15.79 15.09 -13.49
N ARG A 157 15.70 15.33 -12.18
CA ARG A 157 15.64 14.27 -11.17
C ARG A 157 14.22 13.72 -11.07
N ASN A 158 14.06 12.43 -11.31
CA ASN A 158 12.78 11.74 -11.24
C ASN A 158 12.77 10.74 -10.09
N LEU A 159 11.89 10.95 -9.11
CA LEU A 159 11.68 9.97 -8.04
C LEU A 159 10.98 8.74 -8.61
N SER A 160 11.44 7.54 -8.25
CA SER A 160 10.79 6.31 -8.65
C SER A 160 10.56 5.37 -7.46
N ILE A 161 9.54 4.53 -7.59
CA ILE A 161 9.28 3.42 -6.65
C ILE A 161 9.38 2.12 -7.43
N ILE A 162 10.22 1.20 -6.99
CA ILE A 162 10.47 -0.08 -7.63
C ILE A 162 10.23 -1.18 -6.61
N LEU A 163 9.36 -2.12 -6.98
CA LEU A 163 9.01 -3.28 -6.17
C LEU A 163 9.53 -4.57 -6.82
N PHE A 164 10.44 -5.26 -6.15
CA PHE A 164 10.80 -6.64 -6.45
C PHE A 164 9.96 -7.57 -5.57
N ASP A 165 8.97 -8.21 -6.16
CA ASP A 165 7.99 -9.01 -5.43
C ASP A 165 8.40 -10.50 -5.43
N GLU A 166 8.42 -11.14 -4.24
CA GLU A 166 8.84 -12.52 -3.99
C GLU A 166 10.30 -12.81 -4.43
N ILE A 167 11.24 -12.02 -3.91
CA ILE A 167 12.65 -12.06 -4.29
C ILE A 167 13.32 -13.44 -4.06
N GLU A 168 12.82 -14.23 -3.12
CA GLU A 168 13.28 -15.61 -2.86
C GLU A 168 13.01 -16.57 -4.03
N LYS A 169 12.11 -16.23 -4.94
CA LYS A 169 11.79 -17.01 -6.15
C LYS A 169 12.74 -16.73 -7.32
N ALA A 170 13.51 -15.64 -7.22
CA ALA A 170 14.43 -15.24 -8.28
C ALA A 170 15.66 -16.14 -8.33
N HIS A 171 16.24 -16.25 -9.54
CA HIS A 171 17.54 -16.85 -9.69
C HIS A 171 18.63 -16.03 -8.96
N PRO A 172 19.63 -16.63 -8.29
CA PRO A 172 20.67 -15.93 -7.53
C PRO A 172 21.43 -14.84 -8.30
N LYS A 173 21.53 -14.94 -9.61
CA LYS A 173 22.12 -13.88 -10.44
C LYS A 173 21.36 -12.56 -10.38
N LEU A 174 20.05 -12.57 -10.11
CA LEU A 174 19.30 -11.34 -9.89
C LEU A 174 19.72 -10.68 -8.58
N TRP A 175 20.01 -11.46 -7.54
CA TRP A 175 20.53 -10.92 -6.27
C TRP A 175 21.88 -10.24 -6.46
N ASN A 176 22.78 -10.87 -7.25
CA ASN A 176 24.09 -10.28 -7.57
C ASN A 176 23.96 -8.98 -8.38
N LEU A 177 23.00 -8.91 -9.31
CA LEU A 177 22.68 -7.68 -10.03
C LEU A 177 22.21 -6.59 -9.07
N LEU A 178 21.29 -6.95 -8.16
CA LEU A 178 20.74 -6.01 -7.19
C LEU A 178 21.78 -5.53 -6.17
N LEU A 179 22.80 -6.32 -5.85
CA LEU A 179 23.92 -5.86 -5.02
C LEU A 179 24.54 -4.59 -5.59
N GLY A 180 24.86 -4.56 -6.90
CA GLY A 180 25.39 -3.36 -7.56
C GLY A 180 24.41 -2.19 -7.51
N VAL A 181 23.12 -2.43 -7.80
CA VAL A 181 22.10 -1.39 -7.72
C VAL A 181 21.96 -0.81 -6.30
N LEU A 182 21.98 -1.66 -5.28
CA LEU A 182 21.84 -1.25 -3.88
C LEU A 182 23.08 -0.55 -3.33
N GLU A 183 24.27 -0.79 -3.92
CA GLU A 183 25.55 -0.23 -3.49
C GLU A 183 25.92 1.04 -4.26
N ASP A 184 25.89 0.95 -5.60
CA ASP A 184 26.37 1.99 -6.51
C ASP A 184 25.23 2.81 -7.13
N GLY A 185 23.98 2.43 -6.88
CA GLY A 185 22.80 3.13 -7.40
C GLY A 185 22.66 3.08 -8.92
N THR A 186 23.46 2.26 -9.62
CA THR A 186 23.42 2.17 -11.09
C THR A 186 23.46 0.73 -11.59
N VAL A 187 23.00 0.53 -12.83
CA VAL A 187 23.14 -0.74 -13.55
C VAL A 187 23.34 -0.50 -15.03
N VAL A 188 24.20 -1.30 -15.65
CA VAL A 188 24.40 -1.27 -17.11
C VAL A 188 23.47 -2.30 -17.76
N LEU A 189 22.65 -1.84 -18.69
CA LEU A 189 21.74 -2.67 -19.48
C LEU A 189 22.49 -3.44 -20.58
N GLY A 190 21.82 -4.41 -21.19
CA GLY A 190 22.38 -5.21 -22.28
C GLY A 190 22.75 -4.40 -23.53
N ASN A 191 22.14 -3.24 -23.73
CA ASN A 191 22.45 -2.29 -24.81
C ASN A 191 23.58 -1.29 -24.45
N ASN A 192 24.26 -1.48 -23.32
CA ASN A 192 25.29 -0.61 -22.73
C ASN A 192 24.78 0.75 -22.22
N GLU A 193 23.49 0.97 -22.12
CA GLU A 193 22.95 2.14 -21.42
C GLU A 193 23.09 1.94 -19.90
N GLU A 194 23.55 2.99 -19.21
CA GLU A 194 23.56 3.04 -17.75
C GLU A 194 22.25 3.60 -17.23
N VAL A 195 21.64 2.92 -16.27
CA VAL A 195 20.40 3.32 -15.60
C VAL A 195 20.72 3.75 -14.18
N ASP A 196 20.21 4.93 -13.81
CA ASP A 196 20.43 5.56 -12.51
C ASP A 196 19.23 5.27 -11.57
N PHE A 197 19.50 4.58 -10.47
CA PHE A 197 18.56 4.27 -9.39
C PHE A 197 18.76 5.13 -8.14
N ARG A 198 19.71 6.08 -8.15
CA ARG A 198 20.01 6.92 -6.98
C ARG A 198 18.85 7.80 -6.54
N GLN A 199 17.87 8.02 -7.42
CA GLN A 199 16.61 8.71 -7.10
C GLN A 199 15.44 7.73 -6.89
N SER A 200 15.74 6.47 -6.53
CA SER A 200 14.72 5.42 -6.41
C SER A 200 14.49 4.99 -4.96
N ILE A 201 13.24 4.66 -4.67
CA ILE A 201 12.83 3.89 -3.49
C ILE A 201 12.72 2.43 -3.95
N ILE A 202 13.59 1.56 -3.45
CA ILE A 202 13.64 0.14 -3.84
C ILE A 202 13.09 -0.69 -2.69
N ILE A 203 12.03 -1.43 -2.95
CA ILE A 203 11.40 -2.30 -1.96
C ILE A 203 11.42 -3.73 -2.50
N LEU A 204 11.90 -4.67 -1.68
CA LEU A 204 11.84 -6.10 -1.96
C LEU A 204 10.84 -6.74 -1.02
N THR A 205 10.04 -7.68 -1.51
CA THR A 205 9.18 -8.50 -0.65
C THR A 205 9.65 -9.94 -0.64
N THR A 206 9.51 -10.61 0.51
CA THR A 206 9.79 -12.03 0.66
C THR A 206 8.82 -12.69 1.61
N ASN A 207 8.56 -13.98 1.39
CA ASN A 207 7.78 -14.81 2.30
C ASN A 207 8.68 -15.71 3.18
N VAL A 208 9.99 -15.56 3.07
CA VAL A 208 10.96 -16.29 3.90
C VAL A 208 10.72 -15.97 5.38
N GLY A 209 10.81 -16.98 6.23
CA GLY A 209 10.55 -16.85 7.67
C GLY A 209 9.09 -16.98 8.10
N SER A 210 8.15 -17.03 7.16
CA SER A 210 6.70 -17.12 7.47
C SER A 210 6.34 -18.36 8.26
N GLU A 211 6.93 -19.52 7.94
CA GLU A 211 6.67 -20.77 8.65
C GLU A 211 7.24 -20.73 10.07
N ALA A 212 8.45 -20.19 10.24
CA ALA A 212 9.06 -20.04 11.56
C ALA A 212 8.26 -19.10 12.46
N MET A 213 7.77 -17.98 11.92
CA MET A 213 6.87 -17.07 12.62
C MET A 213 5.58 -17.79 13.05
N GLY A 214 4.98 -18.57 12.15
CA GLY A 214 3.77 -19.35 12.44
C GLY A 214 3.99 -20.39 13.54
N GLN A 215 5.11 -21.10 13.53
CA GLN A 215 5.48 -22.07 14.56
C GLN A 215 5.69 -21.40 15.93
N HIS A 216 6.36 -20.25 15.98
CA HIS A 216 6.53 -19.48 17.22
C HIS A 216 5.19 -19.02 17.81
N LEU A 217 4.28 -18.53 16.97
CA LEU A 217 2.93 -18.15 17.42
C LEU A 217 2.13 -19.34 17.95
N ALA A 218 2.22 -20.51 17.28
CA ALA A 218 1.54 -21.72 17.72
C ALA A 218 2.09 -22.23 19.07
N GLN A 219 3.40 -22.21 19.26
CA GLN A 219 4.05 -22.62 20.50
C GLN A 219 3.69 -21.72 21.69
N ASN A 220 3.64 -20.40 21.48
CA ASN A 220 3.27 -19.45 22.52
C ASN A 220 1.77 -19.51 22.89
N ASN A 221 0.90 -19.95 21.99
CA ASN A 221 -0.52 -20.19 22.29
C ASN A 221 -0.78 -21.49 23.09
N ILE A 222 0.15 -22.45 23.09
CA ILE A 222 0.04 -23.73 23.79
C ILE A 222 0.66 -23.66 25.19
N GLY A 223 1.62 -22.75 25.42
CA GLY A 223 2.25 -22.51 26.73
C GLY A 223 1.50 -21.43 27.49
N PHE A 224 0.90 -21.77 28.65
CA PHE A 224 0.26 -20.85 29.60
C PHE A 224 1.00 -19.52 29.72
N ALA A 225 0.24 -18.42 29.56
CA ALA A 225 0.56 -17.06 29.94
C ALA A 225 1.95 -16.81 30.58
N THR A 226 3.00 -16.86 29.82
CA THR A 226 4.23 -16.18 30.20
C THR A 226 3.93 -14.69 29.98
N GLY A 227 4.10 -13.88 31.04
CA GLY A 227 3.85 -12.43 31.01
C GLY A 227 4.78 -11.68 30.06
N GLN A 228 4.95 -12.17 28.82
CA GLN A 228 5.68 -11.49 27.76
C GLN A 228 4.86 -10.30 27.27
N THR A 229 5.51 -9.16 27.18
CA THR A 229 4.93 -7.97 26.56
C THR A 229 4.77 -8.22 25.05
N ALA A 230 3.81 -7.54 24.42
CA ALA A 230 3.61 -7.60 22.97
C ALA A 230 4.91 -7.29 22.19
N GLU A 231 5.70 -6.33 22.69
CA GLU A 231 6.99 -5.93 22.13
C GLU A 231 8.04 -7.05 22.15
N ALA A 232 8.07 -7.85 23.24
CA ALA A 232 8.99 -8.99 23.34
C ALA A 232 8.63 -10.09 22.33
N LEU A 233 7.33 -10.38 22.18
CA LEU A 233 6.85 -11.33 21.19
C LEU A 233 7.16 -10.88 19.75
N ASP A 234 6.95 -9.62 19.44
CA ASP A 234 7.24 -9.06 18.13
C ASP A 234 8.73 -9.18 17.78
N LYS A 235 9.61 -8.91 18.74
CA LYS A 235 11.05 -9.07 18.57
C LYS A 235 11.45 -10.53 18.35
N ASP A 236 10.85 -11.47 19.08
CA ASP A 236 11.12 -12.90 18.88
C ASP A 236 10.71 -13.37 17.48
N LEU A 237 9.59 -12.84 16.95
CA LEU A 237 9.13 -13.11 15.59
C LEU A 237 10.08 -12.48 14.53
N GLU A 238 10.56 -11.27 14.75
CA GLU A 238 11.56 -10.63 13.89
C GLU A 238 12.86 -11.46 13.86
N ASP A 239 13.35 -11.88 15.02
CA ASP A 239 14.56 -12.68 15.13
C ASP A 239 14.42 -14.06 14.47
N ALA A 240 13.25 -14.68 14.58
CA ALA A 240 12.94 -15.94 13.92
C ALA A 240 12.94 -15.79 12.38
N ALA A 241 12.26 -14.77 11.88
CA ALA A 241 12.20 -14.47 10.45
C ALA A 241 13.60 -14.13 9.88
N MET A 242 14.40 -13.36 10.63
CA MET A 242 15.75 -13.01 10.24
C MET A 242 16.70 -14.23 10.21
N ARG A 243 16.56 -15.18 11.16
CA ARG A 243 17.32 -16.43 11.12
C ARG A 243 17.05 -17.24 9.84
N GLU A 244 15.79 -17.31 9.41
CA GLU A 244 15.45 -18.01 8.16
C GLU A 244 15.94 -17.23 6.93
N ALA A 245 15.84 -15.90 6.93
CA ALA A 245 16.36 -15.07 5.84
C ALA A 245 17.86 -15.26 5.63
N LYS A 246 18.66 -15.38 6.71
CA LYS A 246 20.09 -15.65 6.66
C LYS A 246 20.47 -17.02 6.08
N LYS A 247 19.54 -17.99 6.04
CA LYS A 247 19.75 -19.29 5.39
C LYS A 247 19.53 -19.23 3.89
N VAL A 248 18.69 -18.30 3.41
CA VAL A 248 18.29 -18.17 2.00
C VAL A 248 19.13 -17.14 1.28
N PHE A 249 19.32 -15.96 1.89
CA PHE A 249 20.02 -14.85 1.27
C PHE A 249 21.45 -14.72 1.79
N PRO A 250 22.41 -14.37 0.92
CA PRO A 250 23.78 -14.03 1.35
C PRO A 250 23.76 -12.91 2.38
N TYR A 251 24.65 -13.01 3.38
CA TYR A 251 24.76 -11.99 4.43
C TYR A 251 25.06 -10.59 3.85
N GLU A 252 25.90 -10.54 2.82
CA GLU A 252 26.20 -9.32 2.09
C GLU A 252 24.94 -8.66 1.51
N PHE A 253 24.03 -9.43 0.93
CA PHE A 253 22.78 -8.94 0.37
C PHE A 253 21.86 -8.33 1.43
N LEU A 254 21.72 -8.99 2.59
CA LEU A 254 20.90 -8.50 3.69
C LEU A 254 21.42 -7.19 4.30
N ASN A 255 22.73 -6.99 4.30
CA ASN A 255 23.37 -5.79 4.85
C ASN A 255 23.26 -4.55 3.95
N ARG A 256 22.77 -4.68 2.72
CA ARG A 256 22.61 -3.54 1.80
C ARG A 256 21.30 -2.77 1.98
N PHE A 257 20.37 -3.33 2.75
CA PHE A 257 19.12 -2.67 3.04
C PHE A 257 19.26 -1.67 4.18
N ASP A 258 18.63 -0.50 4.02
CA ASP A 258 18.56 0.50 5.08
C ASP A 258 17.70 -0.03 6.24
N ASP A 259 16.60 -0.74 5.92
CA ASP A 259 15.73 -1.36 6.90
C ASP A 259 15.16 -2.70 6.40
N ILE A 260 15.11 -3.68 7.29
CA ILE A 260 14.37 -4.93 7.09
C ILE A 260 13.16 -4.90 8.01
N VAL A 261 11.98 -4.98 7.40
CA VAL A 261 10.69 -4.80 8.08
C VAL A 261 9.92 -6.10 8.10
N THR A 262 9.55 -6.56 9.29
CA THR A 262 8.77 -7.78 9.46
C THR A 262 7.29 -7.44 9.55
N PHE A 263 6.48 -8.10 8.72
CA PHE A 263 5.03 -8.01 8.70
C PHE A 263 4.43 -9.17 9.49
N HIS A 264 3.54 -8.84 10.41
CA HIS A 264 2.91 -9.82 11.29
C HIS A 264 1.63 -10.39 10.70
N THR A 265 1.20 -11.56 11.22
CA THR A 265 -0.08 -12.16 10.88
C THR A 265 -1.24 -11.26 11.31
N LEU A 266 -2.27 -11.19 10.47
CA LEU A 266 -3.46 -10.39 10.76
C LEU A 266 -4.31 -11.07 11.86
N LYS A 267 -4.83 -10.26 12.78
CA LYS A 267 -5.82 -10.67 13.78
C LYS A 267 -7.24 -10.51 13.22
N ASP A 268 -8.22 -11.15 13.84
CA ASP A 268 -9.62 -11.07 13.36
C ASP A 268 -10.13 -9.62 13.31
N ALA A 269 -9.78 -8.78 14.30
CA ALA A 269 -10.12 -7.35 14.29
C ALA A 269 -9.61 -6.63 13.01
N HIS A 270 -8.37 -6.94 12.60
CA HIS A 270 -7.80 -6.38 11.37
C HIS A 270 -8.54 -6.83 10.11
N LEU A 271 -9.12 -8.05 10.11
CA LEU A 271 -9.91 -8.53 8.96
C LEU A 271 -11.23 -7.78 8.82
N TYR A 272 -11.86 -7.36 9.93
CA TYR A 272 -13.03 -6.48 9.89
C TYR A 272 -12.69 -5.10 9.31
N GLU A 273 -11.58 -4.50 9.74
CA GLU A 273 -11.12 -3.22 9.17
C GLU A 273 -10.82 -3.33 7.67
N ILE A 274 -10.17 -4.42 7.25
CA ILE A 274 -9.90 -4.70 5.84
C ILE A 274 -11.20 -4.91 5.06
N LEU A 275 -12.18 -5.61 5.64
CA LEU A 275 -13.50 -5.77 5.02
C LEU A 275 -14.17 -4.41 4.82
N ASP A 276 -14.13 -3.52 5.81
CA ASP A 276 -14.72 -2.18 5.69
C ASP A 276 -14.06 -1.35 4.59
N ILE A 277 -12.75 -1.43 4.45
CA ILE A 277 -12.03 -0.82 3.31
C ILE A 277 -12.51 -1.42 1.97
N LEU A 278 -12.68 -2.74 1.88
CA LEU A 278 -13.16 -3.39 0.67
C LEU A 278 -14.60 -3.00 0.34
N LEU A 279 -15.46 -2.95 1.34
CA LEU A 279 -16.86 -2.52 1.18
C LEU A 279 -16.95 -1.06 0.74
N THR A 280 -16.13 -0.17 1.32
CA THR A 280 -16.04 1.23 0.89
C THR A 280 -15.63 1.32 -0.60
N GLN A 281 -14.64 0.53 -1.04
CA GLN A 281 -14.25 0.49 -2.45
C GLN A 281 -15.39 0.00 -3.37
N ILE A 282 -16.19 -0.96 -2.91
CA ILE A 282 -17.36 -1.47 -3.67
C ILE A 282 -18.45 -0.41 -3.71
N HIS A 283 -18.71 0.25 -2.60
CA HIS A 283 -19.66 1.36 -2.53
C HIS A 283 -19.29 2.49 -3.52
N HIS A 284 -18.00 2.89 -3.58
CA HIS A 284 -17.55 3.84 -4.59
C HIS A 284 -17.74 3.34 -6.02
N ARG A 285 -17.57 2.04 -6.25
CA ARG A 285 -17.83 1.43 -7.57
C ARG A 285 -19.32 1.43 -7.90
N SER A 286 -20.21 1.19 -6.91
CA SER A 286 -21.66 1.20 -7.11
C SER A 286 -22.20 2.58 -7.48
N LEU A 287 -21.59 3.65 -6.97
CA LEU A 287 -21.95 5.02 -7.34
C LEU A 287 -21.52 5.43 -8.77
N ARG A 288 -20.62 4.67 -9.38
CA ARG A 288 -20.03 4.97 -10.71
C ARG A 288 -20.37 3.96 -11.79
N CYS A 289 -21.20 2.97 -11.48
CA CYS A 289 -21.62 1.97 -12.47
C CYS A 289 -22.71 2.53 -13.41
N SER A 290 -23.14 1.72 -14.38
CA SER A 290 -24.22 2.10 -15.34
C SER A 290 -25.53 2.43 -14.67
N GLU A 291 -25.83 1.74 -13.57
CA GLU A 291 -27.01 1.95 -12.73
C GLU A 291 -26.55 2.28 -11.32
N PRO A 292 -26.25 3.56 -11.00
CA PRO A 292 -25.75 3.95 -9.68
C PRO A 292 -26.77 3.64 -8.57
N PHE A 293 -26.30 3.02 -7.48
CA PHE A 293 -27.12 2.62 -6.35
C PHE A 293 -26.32 2.71 -5.03
N LEU A 294 -27.02 2.76 -3.92
CA LEU A 294 -26.43 2.69 -2.58
C LEU A 294 -26.31 1.24 -2.12
N LEU A 295 -25.20 0.92 -1.47
CA LEU A 295 -24.92 -0.41 -0.92
C LEU A 295 -24.76 -0.32 0.60
N GLU A 296 -25.55 -1.08 1.32
CA GLU A 296 -25.47 -1.28 2.76
C GLU A 296 -25.24 -2.75 3.07
N VAL A 297 -24.31 -3.07 3.98
CA VAL A 297 -24.02 -4.44 4.41
C VAL A 297 -24.26 -4.56 5.91
N THR A 298 -25.19 -5.42 6.31
CA THR A 298 -25.53 -5.58 7.73
C THR A 298 -24.36 -6.13 8.55
N PRO A 299 -24.29 -5.84 9.86
CA PRO A 299 -23.24 -6.39 10.73
C PRO A 299 -23.20 -7.93 10.73
N LYS A 300 -24.35 -8.60 10.56
CA LYS A 300 -24.44 -10.07 10.43
C LYS A 300 -23.78 -10.56 9.14
N ALA A 301 -24.01 -9.88 8.02
CA ALA A 301 -23.38 -10.20 6.75
C ALA A 301 -21.87 -9.94 6.79
N LYS A 302 -21.42 -8.85 7.44
CA LYS A 302 -19.99 -8.60 7.66
C LYS A 302 -19.34 -9.71 8.48
N ALA A 303 -19.97 -10.14 9.59
CA ALA A 303 -19.45 -11.23 10.41
C ALA A 303 -19.31 -12.53 9.62
N TRP A 304 -20.33 -12.88 8.83
CA TRP A 304 -20.29 -14.06 7.97
C TRP A 304 -19.17 -13.97 6.91
N LEU A 305 -18.99 -12.81 6.26
CA LEU A 305 -17.93 -12.61 5.29
C LEU A 305 -16.54 -12.76 5.90
N VAL A 306 -16.33 -12.29 7.14
CA VAL A 306 -15.05 -12.46 7.83
C VAL A 306 -14.84 -13.93 8.22
N GLU A 307 -15.85 -14.61 8.77
CA GLU A 307 -15.77 -16.01 9.18
C GLU A 307 -15.45 -16.94 8.01
N GLU A 308 -16.20 -16.85 6.92
CA GLU A 308 -15.99 -17.65 5.71
C GLU A 308 -14.74 -17.23 4.91
N GLY A 309 -14.37 -15.96 4.99
CA GLY A 309 -13.23 -15.40 4.27
C GLY A 309 -11.91 -15.50 5.02
N THR A 310 -11.88 -16.06 6.23
CA THR A 310 -10.66 -16.12 7.03
C THR A 310 -9.91 -17.42 6.81
N ASP A 311 -8.66 -17.29 6.36
CA ASP A 311 -7.68 -18.36 6.39
C ASP A 311 -6.37 -17.82 6.99
N ARG A 312 -6.00 -18.35 8.14
CA ARG A 312 -4.82 -17.87 8.90
C ARG A 312 -3.50 -18.04 8.15
N GLN A 313 -3.44 -18.93 7.15
CA GLN A 313 -2.23 -19.13 6.35
C GLN A 313 -2.08 -18.11 5.21
N TYR A 314 -3.21 -17.61 4.71
CA TYR A 314 -3.24 -16.76 3.49
C TYR A 314 -3.62 -15.29 3.76
N GLY A 315 -3.77 -14.91 5.04
CA GLY A 315 -4.08 -13.54 5.47
C GLY A 315 -5.40 -13.01 4.90
N ALA A 316 -5.42 -11.80 4.35
CA ALA A 316 -6.62 -11.17 3.82
C ALA A 316 -6.95 -11.56 2.34
N ARG A 317 -6.14 -12.39 1.69
CA ARG A 317 -6.39 -12.78 0.28
C ARG A 317 -7.69 -13.59 0.09
N PRO A 318 -8.00 -14.59 0.94
CA PRO A 318 -9.27 -15.34 0.85
C PRO A 318 -10.48 -14.44 1.05
N LEU A 319 -10.44 -13.52 2.03
CA LEU A 319 -11.52 -12.55 2.28
C LEU A 319 -11.81 -11.69 1.05
N ARG A 320 -10.78 -11.14 0.41
CA ARG A 320 -10.94 -10.35 -0.81
C ARG A 320 -11.58 -11.17 -1.94
N ARG A 321 -11.17 -12.43 -2.12
CA ARG A 321 -11.74 -13.33 -3.13
C ARG A 321 -13.20 -13.65 -2.84
N LEU A 322 -13.54 -13.89 -1.57
CA LEU A 322 -14.92 -14.16 -1.15
C LEU A 322 -15.82 -12.95 -1.42
N VAL A 323 -15.37 -11.75 -1.05
CA VAL A 323 -16.11 -10.49 -1.30
C VAL A 323 -16.33 -10.28 -2.81
N GLU A 324 -15.32 -10.48 -3.64
CA GLU A 324 -15.49 -10.35 -5.10
C GLU A 324 -16.47 -11.41 -5.65
N LYS A 325 -16.40 -12.64 -5.17
CA LYS A 325 -17.27 -13.74 -5.63
C LYS A 325 -18.71 -13.59 -5.15
N GLU A 326 -18.89 -13.42 -3.84
CA GLU A 326 -20.21 -13.50 -3.20
C GLU A 326 -20.97 -12.18 -3.22
N LEU A 327 -20.26 -11.04 -3.24
CA LEU A 327 -20.86 -9.73 -3.24
C LEU A 327 -20.86 -9.11 -4.65
N VAL A 328 -19.66 -8.87 -5.21
CA VAL A 328 -19.53 -8.11 -6.47
C VAL A 328 -20.15 -8.86 -7.64
N THR A 329 -19.88 -10.17 -7.78
CA THR A 329 -20.44 -10.97 -8.88
C THR A 329 -21.96 -11.07 -8.79
N ARG A 330 -22.53 -11.28 -7.58
CA ARG A 330 -24.00 -11.34 -7.40
C ARG A 330 -24.66 -9.99 -7.69
N ILE A 331 -24.10 -8.88 -7.21
CA ILE A 331 -24.56 -7.54 -7.54
C ILE A 331 -24.53 -7.31 -9.05
N SER A 332 -23.46 -7.71 -9.73
CA SER A 332 -23.37 -7.57 -11.19
C SER A 332 -24.48 -8.33 -11.91
N HIS A 333 -24.84 -9.52 -11.47
CA HIS A 333 -25.96 -10.28 -12.02
C HIS A 333 -27.32 -9.56 -11.78
N LEU A 334 -27.50 -8.94 -10.60
CA LEU A 334 -28.72 -8.19 -10.29
C LEU A 334 -28.85 -6.93 -11.16
N ILE A 335 -27.76 -6.25 -11.46
CA ILE A 335 -27.72 -5.13 -12.41
C ILE A 335 -28.05 -5.60 -13.82
N CYS A 336 -27.38 -6.65 -14.30
CA CYS A 336 -27.58 -7.19 -15.65
C CYS A 336 -29.00 -7.77 -15.89
N SER A 337 -29.70 -8.14 -14.83
CA SER A 337 -31.08 -8.63 -14.89
C SER A 337 -32.14 -7.55 -14.58
N ASP A 338 -31.77 -6.28 -14.63
CA ASP A 338 -32.63 -5.11 -14.38
C ASP A 338 -33.32 -5.11 -12.99
N GLN A 339 -32.81 -5.88 -12.04
CA GLN A 339 -33.35 -5.91 -10.67
C GLN A 339 -32.84 -4.74 -9.84
N ILE A 340 -31.62 -4.23 -10.10
CA ILE A 340 -31.07 -3.01 -9.52
C ILE A 340 -31.14 -1.90 -10.58
N ARG A 341 -31.67 -0.75 -10.19
CA ARG A 341 -31.78 0.44 -11.03
C ARG A 341 -31.20 1.66 -10.33
N LYS A 342 -30.97 2.71 -11.09
CA LYS A 342 -30.52 3.99 -10.56
C LYS A 342 -31.42 4.46 -9.43
N GLY A 343 -30.84 4.80 -8.27
CA GLY A 343 -31.58 5.32 -7.11
C GLY A 343 -32.01 4.27 -6.10
N ASP A 344 -31.73 3.01 -6.33
CA ASP A 344 -32.08 1.94 -5.38
C ASP A 344 -31.11 1.92 -4.18
N LEU A 345 -31.62 1.57 -2.99
CA LEU A 345 -30.80 1.18 -1.84
C LEU A 345 -30.81 -0.36 -1.77
N ILE A 346 -29.62 -0.95 -1.80
CA ILE A 346 -29.43 -2.39 -1.71
C ILE A 346 -28.85 -2.75 -0.37
N THR A 347 -29.63 -3.44 0.45
CA THR A 347 -29.19 -3.97 1.75
C THR A 347 -28.81 -5.44 1.61
N VAL A 348 -27.57 -5.77 1.99
CA VAL A 348 -27.06 -7.13 2.01
C VAL A 348 -27.17 -7.69 3.43
N ASP A 349 -27.89 -8.77 3.57
CA ASP A 349 -28.08 -9.48 4.84
C ASP A 349 -27.82 -10.97 4.68
N ILE A 350 -27.81 -11.74 5.78
CA ILE A 350 -27.65 -13.19 5.76
C ILE A 350 -28.96 -13.88 6.15
N LYS A 351 -29.40 -14.87 5.34
CA LYS A 351 -30.51 -15.75 5.68
C LYS A 351 -30.15 -17.21 5.34
N LYS A 352 -30.35 -18.10 6.31
CA LYS A 352 -30.06 -19.55 6.14
C LYS A 352 -28.64 -19.85 5.67
N GLY A 353 -27.64 -19.03 6.10
CA GLY A 353 -26.23 -19.27 5.76
C GLY A 353 -25.82 -18.76 4.37
N ASP A 354 -26.70 -18.01 3.65
CA ASP A 354 -26.38 -17.40 2.35
C ASP A 354 -26.71 -15.91 2.35
N LEU A 355 -25.96 -15.13 1.54
CA LEU A 355 -26.20 -13.70 1.38
C LEU A 355 -27.51 -13.46 0.63
N THR A 356 -28.33 -12.55 1.16
CA THR A 356 -29.58 -12.10 0.56
C THR A 356 -29.50 -10.61 0.27
N PHE A 357 -30.02 -10.22 -0.88
CA PHE A 357 -30.05 -8.85 -1.35
C PHE A 357 -31.47 -8.33 -1.28
N GLN A 358 -31.70 -7.27 -0.53
CA GLN A 358 -33.00 -6.62 -0.40
C GLN A 358 -32.91 -5.26 -1.08
N LYS A 359 -33.98 -4.87 -1.77
CA LYS A 359 -34.03 -3.60 -2.48
C LYS A 359 -35.08 -2.69 -1.86
N GLU A 360 -34.69 -1.46 -1.61
CA GLU A 360 -35.59 -0.34 -1.32
C GLU A 360 -35.58 0.64 -2.49
N THR A 361 -36.74 0.88 -3.08
CA THR A 361 -36.87 1.70 -4.28
C THR A 361 -37.07 3.16 -3.90
N GLY A 362 -36.21 4.06 -4.35
CA GLY A 362 -36.46 5.51 -4.36
C GLY A 362 -36.26 6.26 -3.04
N GLY A 363 -35.35 5.80 -2.18
CA GLY A 363 -35.05 6.47 -0.91
C GLY A 363 -33.83 7.40 -0.90
N ALA A 364 -33.03 7.39 -1.93
CA ALA A 364 -31.81 8.21 -1.97
C ALA A 364 -32.04 9.49 -2.79
N ASP A 365 -31.79 10.65 -2.20
CA ASP A 365 -31.67 11.91 -2.93
C ASP A 365 -30.33 11.92 -3.66
N TRP A 366 -30.37 11.56 -4.95
CA TRP A 366 -29.18 11.43 -5.77
C TRP A 366 -28.50 12.76 -6.06
N ASP A 367 -29.28 13.85 -6.09
CA ASP A 367 -28.76 15.19 -6.38
C ASP A 367 -27.88 15.66 -5.20
N GLU A 368 -28.24 15.30 -3.95
CA GLU A 368 -27.37 15.52 -2.79
C GLU A 368 -26.12 14.62 -2.81
N LEU A 369 -26.25 13.37 -3.21
CA LEU A 369 -25.12 12.42 -3.29
C LEU A 369 -24.16 12.73 -4.46
N GLU A 370 -24.67 13.21 -5.60
CA GLU A 370 -23.82 13.72 -6.70
C GLU A 370 -23.12 15.04 -6.32
N ALA A 371 -23.75 15.90 -5.50
CA ALA A 371 -23.16 17.14 -4.99
C ALA A 371 -22.02 16.88 -3.98
N LEU A 372 -22.04 15.74 -3.26
CA LEU A 372 -20.93 15.31 -2.38
C LEU A 372 -19.66 14.90 -3.16
N GLY A 373 -19.73 14.86 -4.48
CA GLY A 373 -18.63 14.49 -5.36
C GLY A 373 -18.27 13.01 -5.25
N PRO A 374 -17.41 12.50 -6.11
CA PRO A 374 -16.92 11.14 -5.97
C PRO A 374 -16.11 11.03 -4.69
N PHE A 375 -16.64 10.38 -3.66
CA PHE A 375 -15.89 9.95 -2.50
C PHE A 375 -14.63 9.24 -2.97
N GLY A 376 -13.44 9.83 -2.76
CA GLY A 376 -12.15 9.25 -3.17
C GLY A 376 -11.37 10.00 -4.24
N GLN A 377 -11.86 11.14 -4.75
CA GLN A 377 -11.02 12.24 -5.13
C GLN A 377 -11.05 13.28 -3.99
N GLU A 378 -10.71 12.88 -2.78
CA GLU A 378 -9.89 13.79 -2.00
C GLU A 378 -8.66 13.98 -2.88
N LYS A 379 -8.69 15.04 -3.69
CA LYS A 379 -7.47 15.71 -4.07
C LYS A 379 -6.70 15.76 -2.77
N TRP A 380 -5.48 15.35 -2.79
CA TRP A 380 -4.49 15.72 -1.79
C TRP A 380 -4.37 17.25 -1.82
N ALA A 381 -5.47 17.91 -1.59
CA ALA A 381 -5.55 19.34 -1.43
C ALA A 381 -5.20 19.57 0.03
N GLY A 382 -3.91 19.80 0.28
CA GLY A 382 -3.45 20.43 1.50
C GLY A 382 -4.02 21.83 1.73
N SER A 383 -5.22 22.13 1.22
CA SER A 383 -5.84 23.45 1.29
C SER A 383 -7.01 23.57 2.29
N ASP A 384 -7.44 22.50 2.96
CA ASP A 384 -8.57 22.59 3.89
C ASP A 384 -8.19 22.48 5.37
N LEU A 385 -6.97 22.87 5.76
CA LEU A 385 -6.64 23.29 7.12
C LEU A 385 -6.18 24.77 7.19
N GLY A 386 -6.53 25.55 6.22
CA GLY A 386 -6.48 27.00 6.28
C GLY A 386 -7.83 27.52 6.77
N VAL A 387 -7.93 27.73 8.07
CA VAL A 387 -8.99 28.52 8.68
C VAL A 387 -9.16 29.84 7.92
N LYS A 388 -10.24 29.94 7.16
CA LYS A 388 -10.94 31.20 6.95
C LYS A 388 -12.41 30.93 7.20
N ASP A 389 -12.88 31.52 8.30
CA ASP A 389 -14.27 31.71 8.62
C ASP A 389 -15.04 32.22 7.41
N ASP A 390 -16.03 31.44 6.98
CA ASP A 390 -17.30 31.95 6.48
C ASP A 390 -18.38 30.87 6.64
N GLY A 391 -19.19 31.08 7.64
CA GLY A 391 -20.64 30.91 7.74
C GLY A 391 -21.25 29.52 7.49
N GLY A 392 -21.50 28.75 8.54
CA GLY A 392 -22.77 28.06 8.77
C GLY A 392 -23.17 26.86 7.89
N GLU A 393 -22.97 26.88 6.60
CA GLU A 393 -23.49 25.84 5.69
C GLU A 393 -22.60 24.62 5.54
N LYS A 394 -21.28 24.79 5.72
CA LYS A 394 -20.33 23.66 5.61
C LYS A 394 -20.33 22.73 6.83
N GLU A 395 -20.76 23.22 7.97
CA GLU A 395 -20.86 22.40 9.19
C GLU A 395 -22.12 21.52 9.17
N GLN A 396 -23.22 21.99 8.62
CA GLN A 396 -24.42 21.17 8.43
C GLN A 396 -24.20 20.02 7.43
N VAL A 397 -23.54 20.27 6.31
CA VAL A 397 -23.19 19.23 5.33
C VAL A 397 -22.21 18.21 5.91
N LYS A 398 -21.25 18.63 6.74
CA LYS A 398 -20.35 17.71 7.45
C LYS A 398 -21.06 16.86 8.49
N GLU A 399 -22.05 17.43 9.18
CA GLU A 399 -22.85 16.73 10.17
C GLU A 399 -23.86 15.76 9.53
N GLU A 400 -24.44 16.10 8.38
CA GLU A 400 -25.28 15.20 7.59
C GLU A 400 -24.50 14.06 6.94
N VAL A 401 -23.31 14.35 6.41
CA VAL A 401 -22.38 13.29 5.90
C VAL A 401 -21.91 12.39 7.03
N ALA A 402 -21.59 12.95 8.20
CA ALA A 402 -21.24 12.19 9.38
C ALA A 402 -22.42 11.33 9.85
N ASN A 403 -23.64 11.84 9.76
CA ASN A 403 -24.87 11.12 10.13
C ASN A 403 -25.22 10.01 9.13
N VAL A 404 -25.02 10.22 7.83
CA VAL A 404 -25.17 9.17 6.80
C VAL A 404 -24.08 8.11 6.94
N LEU A 405 -22.85 8.49 7.24
CA LEU A 405 -21.73 7.56 7.52
C LEU A 405 -21.94 6.83 8.87
N ALA A 406 -22.49 7.48 9.88
CA ALA A 406 -22.86 6.87 11.16
C ALA A 406 -24.08 5.94 11.03
N ALA A 407 -25.05 6.28 10.19
CA ALA A 407 -26.21 5.43 9.89
C ALA A 407 -25.81 4.18 9.08
N THR A 408 -24.77 4.26 8.27
CA THR A 408 -24.24 3.11 7.52
C THR A 408 -23.27 2.25 8.34
N GLY A 409 -23.00 2.60 9.61
CA GLY A 409 -22.16 1.81 10.52
C GLY A 409 -20.68 1.75 10.16
N VAL A 410 -20.20 2.68 9.32
CA VAL A 410 -18.83 2.67 8.80
C VAL A 410 -17.83 3.35 9.76
N PHE A 411 -18.34 4.14 10.75
CA PHE A 411 -17.49 4.74 11.79
C PHE A 411 -18.27 4.86 13.11
N GLN A 412 -18.08 3.92 14.01
CA GLN A 412 -18.15 4.13 15.45
C GLN A 412 -16.85 3.71 16.06
N ASP A 413 -16.11 4.71 16.60
CA ASP A 413 -14.94 4.70 17.47
C ASP A 413 -13.66 4.02 16.94
#